data_00bac33f987d64ef8f19e540d28510c4
#
_entry.id   00bac33f987d64ef8f19e540d28510c4
#
_cell.length_a   1.000
_cell.length_b   1.000
_cell.length_c   1.000
_cell.angle_alpha   90.00
_cell.angle_beta   90.00
_cell.angle_gamma   90.00
#
_symmetry.space_group_name_H-M   'P 1'
#
loop_
_entity.id
_entity.type
_entity.pdbx_description
1 polymer ?
#
loop_
_entity_poly.entity_id
_entity_poly.type
_entity_poly.pdbx_seq_one_letter_code
_entity_poly.pdbx_strand_id
1 'polypeptide(L)'
;MSYNNIRTISTQVIGIAVTATCLLFSLASFAQNSEMQAIEDSVIKIYTTQAAPDYFTPWRLLNPRQSSGSGSVIAGNQILTNAHVVANASYVQAQKHNDPQRYQARVTFISHEADLALITVDEPGFFSDLTALGIGALPDPHEEVSVYGYPMGGKTLSITKGILSRVEQQIYAHADAFLLAGQID
;
A
#
# COMPACT_ATOMS: atom_id res chain seq x y z
N MET A 1 -15.61 60.26 -25.17
CA MET A 1 -14.29 59.63 -24.88
C MET A 1 -14.32 58.66 -23.70
N SER A 2 -15.46 58.04 -23.37
CA SER A 2 -15.57 57.24 -22.13
C SER A 2 -16.03 55.77 -22.31
N TYR A 3 -16.37 55.31 -23.51
CA TYR A 3 -16.95 53.97 -23.73
C TYR A 3 -15.89 52.88 -24.02
N ASN A 4 -14.71 53.25 -24.50
CA ASN A 4 -13.64 52.30 -24.86
C ASN A 4 -12.84 51.83 -23.65
N ASN A 5 -12.76 52.61 -22.55
CA ASN A 5 -12.01 52.24 -21.35
C ASN A 5 -12.70 51.14 -20.51
N ILE A 6 -14.03 51.09 -20.53
CA ILE A 6 -14.79 50.10 -19.75
C ILE A 6 -14.67 48.69 -20.37
N ARG A 7 -14.64 48.59 -21.69
CA ARG A 7 -14.47 47.29 -22.38
C ARG A 7 -13.07 46.70 -22.21
N THR A 8 -12.04 47.53 -22.16
CA THR A 8 -10.64 47.05 -21.98
C THR A 8 -10.39 46.56 -20.57
N ILE A 9 -10.98 47.19 -19.56
CA ILE A 9 -10.83 46.76 -18.15
C ILE A 9 -11.60 45.45 -17.92
N SER A 10 -12.80 45.28 -18.49
CA SER A 10 -13.57 44.02 -18.32
C SER A 10 -12.89 42.82 -18.98
N THR A 11 -12.26 42.97 -20.13
CA THR A 11 -11.52 41.90 -20.81
C THR A 11 -10.26 41.51 -20.07
N GLN A 12 -9.54 42.46 -19.47
CA GLN A 12 -8.35 42.17 -18.67
C GLN A 12 -8.69 41.46 -17.36
N VAL A 13 -9.76 41.87 -16.67
CA VAL A 13 -10.20 41.21 -15.42
C VAL A 13 -10.67 39.78 -15.69
N ILE A 14 -11.41 39.54 -16.78
CA ILE A 14 -11.84 38.21 -17.19
C ILE A 14 -10.61 37.33 -17.56
N GLY A 15 -9.64 37.87 -18.26
CA GLY A 15 -8.40 37.16 -18.61
C GLY A 15 -7.60 36.73 -17.38
N ILE A 16 -7.45 37.61 -16.38
CA ILE A 16 -6.75 37.30 -15.12
C ILE A 16 -7.54 36.26 -14.30
N ALA A 17 -8.87 36.33 -14.24
CA ALA A 17 -9.68 35.36 -13.53
C ALA A 17 -9.57 33.95 -14.16
N VAL A 18 -9.61 33.85 -15.49
CA VAL A 18 -9.49 32.57 -16.21
C VAL A 18 -8.09 31.95 -16.01
N THR A 19 -7.02 32.75 -16.11
CA THR A 19 -5.66 32.26 -15.88
C THR A 19 -5.43 31.81 -14.43
N ALA A 20 -5.96 32.52 -13.44
CA ALA A 20 -5.89 32.14 -12.04
C ALA A 20 -6.65 30.82 -11.78
N THR A 21 -7.82 30.63 -12.37
CA THR A 21 -8.60 29.40 -12.24
C THR A 21 -7.87 28.21 -12.88
N CYS A 22 -7.28 28.36 -14.07
CA CYS A 22 -6.50 27.31 -14.71
C CYS A 22 -5.26 26.93 -13.91
N LEU A 23 -4.59 27.88 -13.27
CA LEU A 23 -3.45 27.63 -12.39
C LEU A 23 -3.84 26.86 -11.13
N LEU A 24 -4.98 27.18 -10.52
CA LEU A 24 -5.49 26.45 -9.35
C LEU A 24 -5.87 25.01 -9.69
N PHE A 25 -6.49 24.77 -10.84
CA PHE A 25 -6.80 23.40 -11.31
C PHE A 25 -5.55 22.59 -11.60
N SER A 26 -4.52 23.19 -12.18
CA SER A 26 -3.26 22.50 -12.46
C SER A 26 -2.49 22.14 -11.18
N LEU A 27 -2.49 23.02 -10.17
CA LEU A 27 -1.88 22.76 -8.87
C LEU A 27 -2.59 21.65 -8.10
N ALA A 28 -3.92 21.62 -8.13
CA ALA A 28 -4.71 20.57 -7.48
C ALA A 28 -4.45 19.19 -8.13
N SER A 29 -4.39 19.13 -9.45
CA SER A 29 -4.09 17.88 -10.17
C SER A 29 -2.67 17.39 -9.91
N PHE A 30 -1.71 18.30 -9.79
CA PHE A 30 -0.32 17.94 -9.47
C PHE A 30 -0.19 17.40 -8.03
N ALA A 31 -0.86 18.03 -7.07
CA ALA A 31 -0.87 17.58 -5.68
C ALA A 31 -1.50 16.18 -5.54
N GLN A 32 -2.60 15.92 -6.22
CA GLN A 32 -3.27 14.61 -6.20
C GLN A 32 -2.40 13.52 -6.82
N ASN A 33 -1.70 13.80 -7.92
CA ASN A 33 -0.79 12.83 -8.53
C ASN A 33 0.42 12.52 -7.63
N SER A 34 0.95 13.52 -6.92
CA SER A 34 2.07 13.31 -6.00
C SER A 34 1.67 12.47 -4.77
N GLU A 35 0.46 12.63 -4.28
CA GLU A 35 -0.07 11.83 -3.17
C GLU A 35 -0.29 10.36 -3.59
N MET A 36 -0.88 10.12 -4.75
CA MET A 36 -1.04 8.77 -5.28
C MET A 36 0.31 8.08 -5.49
N GLN A 37 1.29 8.77 -6.04
CA GLN A 37 2.64 8.23 -6.23
C GLN A 37 3.28 7.87 -4.88
N ALA A 38 3.14 8.72 -3.85
CA ALA A 38 3.65 8.44 -2.52
C ALA A 38 3.02 7.19 -1.88
N ILE A 39 1.73 6.94 -2.14
CA ILE A 39 1.07 5.70 -1.71
C ILE A 39 1.64 4.48 -2.46
N GLU A 40 1.78 4.57 -3.78
CA GLU A 40 2.34 3.50 -4.60
C GLU A 40 3.77 3.12 -4.16
N ASP A 41 4.61 4.12 -3.92
CA ASP A 41 6.00 3.93 -3.48
C ASP A 41 6.07 3.31 -2.07
N SER A 42 5.03 3.50 -1.24
CA SER A 42 4.94 2.94 0.10
C SER A 42 4.44 1.50 0.13
N VAL A 43 4.00 0.96 -1.01
CA VAL A 43 3.62 -0.45 -1.13
C VAL A 43 4.81 -1.29 -1.56
N ILE A 44 5.27 -2.13 -0.65
CA ILE A 44 6.47 -2.94 -0.78
C ILE A 44 6.11 -4.36 -1.23
N LYS A 45 6.84 -4.86 -2.21
CA LYS A 45 6.74 -6.27 -2.59
C LYS A 45 7.63 -7.11 -1.68
N ILE A 46 7.07 -8.17 -1.12
CA ILE A 46 7.76 -9.06 -0.20
C ILE A 46 7.98 -10.41 -0.90
N TYR A 47 9.19 -10.92 -0.80
CA TYR A 47 9.56 -12.25 -1.26
C TYR A 47 10.00 -13.08 -0.07
N THR A 48 9.53 -14.31 0.00
CA THR A 48 9.88 -15.22 1.08
C THR A 48 10.28 -16.58 0.55
N THR A 49 11.26 -17.18 1.23
CA THR A 49 11.55 -18.60 1.11
C THR A 49 11.05 -19.26 2.38
N GLN A 50 10.02 -20.07 2.27
CA GLN A 50 9.36 -20.73 3.40
C GLN A 50 9.74 -22.19 3.46
N ALA A 51 10.06 -22.69 4.66
CA ALA A 51 10.38 -24.09 4.92
C ALA A 51 9.64 -24.52 6.19
N ALA A 52 8.44 -25.08 6.03
CA ALA A 52 7.63 -25.53 7.15
C ALA A 52 8.23 -26.78 7.81
N PRO A 53 8.04 -26.96 9.13
CA PRO A 53 8.41 -28.20 9.82
C PRO A 53 7.66 -29.41 9.25
N ASP A 54 8.33 -30.54 9.16
CA ASP A 54 7.69 -31.81 8.90
C ASP A 54 7.21 -32.40 10.24
N TYR A 55 5.91 -32.34 10.50
CA TYR A 55 5.35 -32.82 11.78
C TYR A 55 5.46 -34.33 11.98
N PHE A 56 5.69 -35.10 10.91
CA PHE A 56 5.92 -36.55 11.01
C PHE A 56 7.39 -36.88 11.28
N THR A 57 8.31 -35.97 10.91
CA THR A 57 9.74 -36.07 11.19
C THR A 57 10.24 -34.74 11.73
N PRO A 58 10.06 -34.45 13.05
CA PRO A 58 10.23 -33.11 13.62
C PRO A 58 11.61 -32.45 13.46
N TRP A 59 12.64 -33.27 13.20
CA TRP A 59 14.00 -32.80 12.90
C TRP A 59 14.24 -32.43 11.44
N ARG A 60 13.18 -32.51 10.59
CA ARG A 60 13.26 -32.22 9.15
C ARG A 60 12.35 -31.06 8.79
N LEU A 61 12.82 -30.22 7.88
CA LEU A 61 12.00 -29.22 7.21
C LEU A 61 11.51 -29.77 5.87
N LEU A 62 10.33 -29.38 5.47
CA LEU A 62 9.81 -29.61 4.12
C LEU A 62 10.64 -28.85 3.09
N ASN A 63 10.53 -29.25 1.82
CA ASN A 63 11.23 -28.57 0.75
C ASN A 63 10.91 -27.08 0.72
N PRO A 64 11.92 -26.20 0.63
CA PRO A 64 11.68 -24.76 0.57
C PRO A 64 10.79 -24.38 -0.61
N ARG A 65 9.85 -23.47 -0.37
CA ARG A 65 8.96 -22.89 -1.37
C ARG A 65 9.16 -21.39 -1.40
N GLN A 66 9.13 -20.81 -2.61
CA GLN A 66 9.12 -19.37 -2.78
C GLN A 66 7.69 -18.87 -2.80
N SER A 67 7.44 -17.78 -2.08
CA SER A 67 6.18 -17.07 -2.04
C SER A 67 6.44 -15.57 -2.20
N SER A 68 5.41 -14.82 -2.52
CA SER A 68 5.45 -13.37 -2.55
C SER A 68 4.14 -12.80 -2.02
N GLY A 69 4.23 -11.61 -1.46
CA GLY A 69 3.08 -10.86 -0.96
C GLY A 69 3.34 -9.36 -1.03
N SER A 70 2.44 -8.61 -0.45
CA SER A 70 2.51 -7.17 -0.35
C SER A 70 2.63 -6.74 1.10
N GLY A 71 3.25 -5.59 1.32
CA GLY A 71 3.26 -4.93 2.62
C GLY A 71 3.20 -3.42 2.43
N SER A 72 2.82 -2.71 3.46
CA SER A 72 2.72 -1.26 3.47
C SER A 72 3.69 -0.67 4.48
N VAL A 73 4.44 0.35 4.08
CA VAL A 73 5.32 1.09 4.99
C VAL A 73 4.47 1.84 6.00
N ILE A 74 4.77 1.64 7.28
CA ILE A 74 4.13 2.34 8.41
C ILE A 74 5.18 3.07 9.24
N ALA A 75 4.73 3.85 10.21
CA ALA A 75 5.63 4.57 11.12
C ALA A 75 6.62 3.64 11.83
N GLY A 76 7.81 4.15 12.17
CA GLY A 76 8.85 3.41 12.89
C GLY A 76 9.74 2.54 12.01
N ASN A 77 9.87 2.84 10.72
CA ASN A 77 10.69 2.07 9.76
C ASN A 77 10.26 0.59 9.71
N GLN A 78 8.96 0.37 9.66
CA GLN A 78 8.36 -0.95 9.61
C GLN A 78 7.48 -1.11 8.38
N ILE A 79 7.33 -2.34 7.94
CA ILE A 79 6.42 -2.73 6.87
C ILE A 79 5.39 -3.68 7.48
N LEU A 80 4.12 -3.30 7.40
CA LEU A 80 2.99 -4.13 7.80
C LEU A 80 2.63 -5.09 6.67
N THR A 81 2.51 -6.36 6.99
CA THR A 81 2.13 -7.43 6.05
C THR A 81 1.31 -8.50 6.77
N ASN A 82 0.88 -9.52 6.03
CA ASN A 82 0.18 -10.66 6.61
C ASN A 82 1.16 -11.69 7.20
N ALA A 83 0.75 -12.34 8.28
CA ALA A 83 1.55 -13.39 8.93
C ALA A 83 1.79 -14.58 8.00
N HIS A 84 0.79 -15.00 7.22
CA HIS A 84 0.93 -16.12 6.28
C HIS A 84 1.98 -15.86 5.18
N VAL A 85 2.27 -14.59 4.85
CA VAL A 85 3.31 -14.21 3.89
C VAL A 85 4.70 -14.54 4.42
N VAL A 86 4.92 -14.37 5.72
CA VAL A 86 6.23 -14.54 6.36
C VAL A 86 6.31 -15.76 7.29
N ALA A 87 5.22 -16.51 7.43
CA ALA A 87 5.18 -17.72 8.24
C ALA A 87 6.20 -18.76 7.75
N ASN A 88 6.95 -19.36 8.70
CA ASN A 88 8.02 -20.34 8.40
C ASN A 88 9.06 -19.84 7.38
N ALA A 89 9.23 -18.53 7.24
CA ALA A 89 10.22 -17.97 6.32
C ALA A 89 11.63 -18.18 6.89
N SER A 90 12.47 -18.83 6.11
CA SER A 90 13.91 -18.91 6.35
C SER A 90 14.64 -17.69 5.78
N TYR A 91 14.03 -17.00 4.82
CA TYR A 91 14.60 -15.83 4.18
C TYR A 91 13.49 -14.90 3.71
N VAL A 92 13.62 -13.59 3.99
CA VAL A 92 12.66 -12.55 3.61
C VAL A 92 13.41 -11.42 2.91
N GLN A 93 12.86 -10.94 1.81
CA GLN A 93 13.34 -9.77 1.08
C GLN A 93 12.20 -8.79 0.80
N ALA A 94 12.52 -7.52 0.85
CA ALA A 94 11.65 -6.41 0.48
C ALA A 94 12.15 -5.76 -0.82
N GLN A 95 11.23 -5.36 -1.69
CA GLN A 95 11.51 -4.66 -2.93
C GLN A 95 10.58 -3.44 -3.03
N LYS A 96 11.16 -2.26 -3.24
CA LYS A 96 10.40 -1.02 -3.46
C LYS A 96 9.70 -1.04 -4.82
N HIS A 97 8.66 -0.25 -4.94
CA HIS A 97 8.02 0.01 -6.22
C HIS A 97 9.06 0.61 -7.21
N ASN A 98 9.06 0.14 -8.45
CA ASN A 98 9.96 0.58 -9.52
C ASN A 98 11.48 0.43 -9.25
N ASP A 99 11.89 -0.22 -8.15
CA ASP A 99 13.28 -0.54 -7.86
C ASP A 99 13.54 -2.02 -8.14
N PRO A 100 14.49 -2.42 -9.00
CA PRO A 100 14.82 -3.82 -9.24
C PRO A 100 15.57 -4.46 -8.07
N GLN A 101 16.09 -3.68 -7.13
CA GLN A 101 16.89 -4.17 -6.01
C GLN A 101 16.02 -4.81 -4.94
N ARG A 102 16.48 -5.94 -4.41
CA ARG A 102 15.89 -6.63 -3.27
C ARG A 102 16.76 -6.45 -2.05
N TYR A 103 16.16 -6.06 -0.96
CA TYR A 103 16.81 -5.80 0.31
C TYR A 103 16.46 -6.90 1.29
N GLN A 104 17.42 -7.36 2.05
CA GLN A 104 17.15 -8.34 3.09
C GLN A 104 16.29 -7.70 4.18
N ALA A 105 15.24 -8.42 4.57
CA ALA A 105 14.32 -8.01 5.62
C ALA A 105 14.28 -9.06 6.72
N ARG A 106 13.90 -8.64 7.93
CA ARG A 106 13.68 -9.53 9.06
C ARG A 106 12.30 -9.29 9.68
N VAL A 107 11.69 -10.35 10.17
CA VAL A 107 10.44 -10.30 10.91
C VAL A 107 10.72 -9.76 12.30
N THR A 108 10.01 -8.70 12.71
CA THR A 108 10.12 -8.10 14.05
C THR A 108 8.96 -8.49 14.94
N PHE A 109 7.81 -8.75 14.36
CA PHE A 109 6.60 -9.19 15.06
C PHE A 109 5.75 -10.06 14.14
N ILE A 110 5.07 -11.05 14.70
CA ILE A 110 4.10 -11.87 13.99
C ILE A 110 2.95 -12.27 14.93
N SER A 111 1.71 -12.13 14.43
CA SER A 111 0.49 -12.62 15.06
C SER A 111 -0.25 -13.50 14.06
N HIS A 112 -0.23 -14.79 14.28
CA HIS A 112 -0.94 -15.75 13.43
C HIS A 112 -2.45 -15.66 13.59
N GLU A 113 -2.93 -15.30 14.78
CA GLU A 113 -4.36 -15.18 15.07
C GLU A 113 -4.99 -13.99 14.30
N ALA A 114 -4.30 -12.85 14.25
CA ALA A 114 -4.75 -11.68 13.49
C ALA A 114 -4.30 -11.70 12.02
N ASP A 115 -3.48 -12.68 11.64
CA ASP A 115 -2.78 -12.74 10.34
C ASP A 115 -2.01 -11.46 10.01
N LEU A 116 -1.34 -10.87 11.00
CA LEU A 116 -0.53 -9.67 10.84
C LEU A 116 0.93 -9.95 11.18
N ALA A 117 1.84 -9.30 10.46
CA ALA A 117 3.25 -9.31 10.75
C ALA A 117 3.89 -7.95 10.48
N LEU A 118 4.95 -7.66 11.23
CA LEU A 118 5.82 -6.52 11.00
C LEU A 118 7.19 -7.02 10.56
N ILE A 119 7.71 -6.42 9.51
CA ILE A 119 9.07 -6.64 9.04
C ILE A 119 9.81 -5.32 8.96
N THR A 120 11.13 -5.36 9.04
CA THR A 120 11.99 -4.20 8.83
C THR A 120 13.15 -4.57 7.91
N VAL A 121 13.76 -3.55 7.32
CA VAL A 121 14.97 -3.64 6.50
C VAL A 121 16.07 -2.89 7.23
N ASP A 122 17.21 -3.55 7.44
CA ASP A 122 18.34 -2.97 8.18
C ASP A 122 19.24 -2.12 7.28
N GLU A 123 19.03 -2.13 5.95
CA GLU A 123 19.81 -1.32 5.00
C GLU A 123 19.61 0.19 5.28
N PRO A 124 20.70 0.94 5.54
CA PRO A 124 20.61 2.37 5.74
C PRO A 124 20.00 3.08 4.54
N GLY A 125 19.01 3.95 4.80
CA GLY A 125 18.36 4.72 3.75
C GLY A 125 17.21 4.01 3.03
N PHE A 126 16.91 2.73 3.33
CA PHE A 126 15.77 2.05 2.70
C PHE A 126 14.44 2.83 2.85
N PHE A 127 14.20 3.39 4.02
CA PHE A 127 12.96 4.11 4.32
C PHE A 127 13.02 5.63 4.04
N SER A 128 14.16 6.17 3.61
CA SER A 128 14.38 7.63 3.52
C SER A 128 13.53 8.35 2.50
N ASP A 129 13.15 7.66 1.44
CA ASP A 129 12.36 8.16 0.31
C ASP A 129 10.91 7.63 0.31
N LEU A 130 10.53 6.90 1.36
CA LEU A 130 9.20 6.32 1.51
C LEU A 130 8.35 7.10 2.51
N THR A 131 7.06 7.23 2.20
CA THR A 131 6.10 7.86 3.09
C THR A 131 5.41 6.81 3.94
N ALA A 132 5.46 6.94 5.27
CA ALA A 132 4.73 6.03 6.13
C ALA A 132 3.22 6.25 6.00
N LEU A 133 2.48 5.20 5.70
CA LEU A 133 1.03 5.22 5.64
C LEU A 133 0.44 5.19 7.05
N GLY A 134 -0.61 5.97 7.27
CA GLY A 134 -1.35 5.98 8.53
C GLY A 134 -2.39 4.86 8.58
N ILE A 135 -2.70 4.39 9.79
CA ILE A 135 -3.84 3.51 10.02
C ILE A 135 -5.07 4.38 10.21
N GLY A 136 -6.00 4.33 9.28
CA GLY A 136 -7.24 5.09 9.30
C GLY A 136 -8.35 4.41 10.11
N ALA A 137 -9.50 5.07 10.18
CA ALA A 137 -10.73 4.48 10.68
C ALA A 137 -11.28 3.45 9.67
N LEU A 138 -12.18 2.59 10.15
CA LEU A 138 -12.93 1.70 9.26
C LEU A 138 -13.81 2.57 8.34
N PRO A 139 -13.76 2.39 7.01
CA PRO A 139 -14.60 3.14 6.11
C PRO A 139 -16.08 2.76 6.26
N ASP A 140 -16.97 3.69 5.96
CA ASP A 140 -18.41 3.44 5.99
C ASP A 140 -18.86 2.62 4.77
N PRO A 141 -19.95 1.83 4.88
CA PRO A 141 -20.56 1.20 3.71
C PRO A 141 -20.88 2.22 2.61
N HIS A 142 -20.64 1.84 1.36
CA HIS A 142 -20.75 2.65 0.13
C HIS A 142 -19.62 3.68 -0.07
N GLU A 143 -18.62 3.72 0.79
CA GLU A 143 -17.43 4.53 0.57
C GLU A 143 -16.53 3.90 -0.50
N GLU A 144 -15.97 4.74 -1.38
CA GLU A 144 -15.01 4.31 -2.41
C GLU A 144 -13.67 3.96 -1.75
N VAL A 145 -13.14 2.79 -2.07
CA VAL A 145 -11.86 2.31 -1.56
C VAL A 145 -10.95 1.90 -2.71
N SER A 146 -9.65 2.07 -2.52
CA SER A 146 -8.63 1.63 -3.46
C SER A 146 -7.74 0.56 -2.81
N VAL A 147 -7.52 -0.54 -3.51
CA VAL A 147 -6.67 -1.64 -3.08
C VAL A 147 -5.38 -1.61 -3.86
N TYR A 148 -4.27 -1.52 -3.16
CA TYR A 148 -2.93 -1.54 -3.71
C TYR A 148 -2.22 -2.84 -3.32
N GLY A 149 -1.58 -3.52 -4.25
CA GLY A 149 -0.83 -4.73 -3.92
C GLY A 149 -0.22 -5.43 -5.11
N TYR A 150 0.59 -6.44 -4.81
CA TYR A 150 1.20 -7.32 -5.80
C TYR A 150 0.45 -8.65 -5.77
N PRO A 151 -0.39 -8.95 -6.78
CA PRO A 151 -1.10 -10.23 -6.86
C PRO A 151 -0.12 -11.40 -6.98
N MET A 152 -0.54 -12.60 -6.61
CA MET A 152 0.29 -13.81 -6.71
C MET A 152 0.86 -13.97 -8.13
N GLY A 153 2.20 -14.07 -8.24
CA GLY A 153 2.88 -14.16 -9.52
C GLY A 153 3.03 -12.84 -10.28
N GLY A 154 2.36 -11.75 -9.85
CA GLY A 154 2.45 -10.44 -10.47
C GLY A 154 3.81 -9.78 -10.24
N LYS A 155 4.38 -9.17 -11.27
CA LYS A 155 5.63 -8.40 -11.18
C LYS A 155 5.39 -6.92 -10.91
N THR A 156 4.24 -6.40 -11.28
CA THR A 156 3.85 -5.00 -11.19
C THR A 156 2.82 -4.78 -10.10
N LEU A 157 2.78 -3.58 -9.55
CA LEU A 157 1.75 -3.14 -8.62
C LEU A 157 0.39 -3.16 -9.32
N SER A 158 -0.61 -3.70 -8.66
CA SER A 158 -2.01 -3.66 -9.09
C SER A 158 -2.76 -2.66 -8.23
N ILE A 159 -3.58 -1.84 -8.86
CA ILE A 159 -4.45 -0.88 -8.22
C ILE A 159 -5.87 -1.20 -8.67
N THR A 160 -6.74 -1.50 -7.71
CA THR A 160 -8.16 -1.79 -7.96
C THR A 160 -9.01 -0.85 -7.13
N LYS A 161 -10.01 -0.25 -7.75
CA LYS A 161 -11.01 0.57 -7.06
C LYS A 161 -12.30 -0.21 -6.92
N GLY A 162 -12.97 -0.01 -5.80
CA GLY A 162 -14.25 -0.61 -5.49
C GLY A 162 -14.99 0.17 -4.43
N ILE A 163 -16.14 -0.32 -4.03
CA ILE A 163 -16.98 0.25 -3.00
C ILE A 163 -17.06 -0.75 -1.84
N LEU A 164 -16.92 -0.27 -0.61
CA LEU A 164 -17.16 -1.11 0.56
C LEU A 164 -18.65 -1.46 0.64
N SER A 165 -19.02 -2.70 0.31
CA SER A 165 -20.40 -3.14 0.25
C SER A 165 -20.96 -3.47 1.63
N ARG A 166 -20.15 -4.09 2.48
CA ARG A 166 -20.51 -4.46 3.86
C ARG A 166 -19.29 -4.77 4.71
N VAL A 167 -19.49 -4.72 6.01
CA VAL A 167 -18.53 -5.15 7.01
C VAL A 167 -19.21 -6.20 7.90
N GLU A 168 -18.62 -7.38 7.99
CA GLU A 168 -19.18 -8.48 8.77
C GLU A 168 -18.09 -9.33 9.42
N GLN A 169 -18.47 -10.09 10.44
CA GLN A 169 -17.57 -11.09 11.02
C GLN A 169 -17.58 -12.36 10.17
N GLN A 170 -16.38 -12.77 9.74
CA GLN A 170 -16.19 -14.00 8.97
C GLN A 170 -15.09 -14.86 9.57
N ILE A 171 -15.19 -16.18 9.39
CA ILE A 171 -14.10 -17.08 9.71
C ILE A 171 -12.99 -16.86 8.71
N TYR A 172 -11.83 -16.44 9.20
CA TYR A 172 -10.68 -16.16 8.38
C TYR A 172 -9.85 -17.44 8.15
N ALA A 173 -9.67 -17.81 6.90
CA ALA A 173 -9.15 -19.14 6.51
C ALA A 173 -7.71 -19.43 7.01
N HIS A 174 -6.88 -18.42 7.25
CA HIS A 174 -5.50 -18.61 7.71
C HIS A 174 -5.39 -18.75 9.24
N ALA A 175 -6.33 -18.20 10.00
CA ALA A 175 -6.27 -18.18 11.45
C ALA A 175 -7.35 -19.05 12.11
N ASP A 176 -8.35 -19.52 11.35
CA ASP A 176 -9.57 -20.19 11.86
C ASP A 176 -10.26 -19.39 13.00
N ALA A 177 -10.13 -18.07 12.93
CA ALA A 177 -10.64 -17.10 13.88
C ALA A 177 -11.69 -16.20 13.23
N PHE A 178 -12.63 -15.69 14.03
CA PHE A 178 -13.58 -14.69 13.55
C PHE A 178 -12.91 -13.33 13.50
N LEU A 179 -12.74 -12.79 12.30
CA LEU A 179 -12.23 -11.46 12.06
C LEU A 179 -13.29 -10.59 11.40
N LEU A 180 -13.20 -9.29 11.66
CA LEU A 180 -14.01 -8.30 10.96
C LEU A 180 -13.45 -8.12 9.55
N ALA A 181 -14.27 -8.37 8.54
CA ALA A 181 -13.89 -8.29 7.14
C ALA A 181 -14.78 -7.31 6.38
N GLY A 182 -14.17 -6.46 5.58
CA GLY A 182 -14.85 -5.60 4.61
C GLY A 182 -14.94 -6.29 3.26
N GLN A 183 -16.14 -6.39 2.71
CA GLN A 183 -16.35 -6.84 1.33
C GLN A 183 -16.29 -5.64 0.40
N ILE A 184 -15.52 -5.75 -0.66
CA ILE A 184 -15.34 -4.74 -1.70
C ILE A 184 -15.87 -5.32 -3.01
N ASP A 185 -16.76 -4.56 -3.68
CA ASP A 185 -17.33 -4.87 -5.01
C ASP A 185 -16.91 -3.83 -6.04
#